data_c6cef373f5a80f549620c595a3957bee
#
_entry.id   c6cef373f5a80f549620c595a3957bee
#
_cell.length_a   1.000
_cell.length_b   1.000
_cell.length_c   1.000
_cell.angle_alpha   90.00
_cell.angle_beta   90.00
_cell.angle_gamma   90.00
#
_symmetry.space_group_name_H-M   'P 1'
#
loop_
_entity.id
_entity.type
_entity.pdbx_description
1 polymer ?
#
loop_
_entity_poly.entity_id
_entity_poly.type
_entity_poly.pdbx_seq_one_letter_code
_entity_poly.pdbx_strand_id
1 'polypeptide(L)'
;MTAWRIPAAASLFRSFTKMNQNLFRLVYSRPRGMLVAVAETLSAGAQADAGQTRRLGSARQVSRRLSCVSLFSMRCVAFATLVTLGAVPVRVLAQVTGAGERAPSVVQTPNGLPQININTPSAAGVSQNTYSQFDVPRGGAILNNASVMTQTQQAGMINGNPNLGPGQSARIILNQVNSTAPSQLRGYLEVAGSRAEVIVANGSGIVVDGGGFINTTRGILTTGTPILDANGGLRGFQVTGGSIAVQGAGLNASNVDQVDLIARAVQANAAIYGNALNVITGTNQVDHDTLSASAISGTGASPGVSIDVSALGGMYANRITLVGTEKGVGVSNAGEIAAQAGDLTLTSAGQLVQSGKLNASGNVGIDVGSVANSGTIYAKQSTSLRASDIVTNDGTLAAQRDLSVMASRLTSTGTLGAGVNGDGSVGSGGDLSVATSAQLDVSGLSVAGGNAMFTGGGLNLAGSETSANGDLTLTASAGDLNLAGATTRAAGQVTARVAGALINDYGTLAGVQGVTLNAARMSNVAGKIASQAMLIARTSGQLTNLGGEIVSAGAMQLRGGAIANDRGTLQSGAALSITSDSLNNTAGRITSLNGDGLTVTVTGALTNAIGTTATGSQGA
;
A
#
# COMPACT_ATOMS: atom_id res chain seq x y z
N MET A 1 -25.87 -26.66 47.21
CA MET A 1 -25.35 -26.54 45.84
C MET A 1 -26.30 -25.70 45.03
N THR A 2 -26.13 -24.41 45.04
CA THR A 2 -26.91 -23.45 44.24
C THR A 2 -25.93 -22.49 43.62
N ALA A 3 -25.78 -22.62 42.29
CA ALA A 3 -24.86 -21.83 41.51
C ALA A 3 -25.31 -20.35 41.44
N TRP A 4 -24.53 -19.47 41.99
CA TRP A 4 -24.74 -18.01 41.86
C TRP A 4 -24.19 -17.50 40.54
N ARG A 5 -25.09 -16.95 39.74
CA ARG A 5 -24.75 -16.24 38.49
C ARG A 5 -24.23 -14.85 38.85
N ILE A 6 -23.06 -14.51 38.35
CA ILE A 6 -22.49 -13.17 38.38
C ILE A 6 -23.12 -12.39 37.20
N PRO A 7 -24.00 -11.39 37.41
CA PRO A 7 -24.75 -10.80 36.30
C PRO A 7 -24.01 -9.72 35.48
N ALA A 8 -22.91 -9.19 35.93
CA ALA A 8 -22.33 -7.99 35.30
C ALA A 8 -21.06 -8.21 34.45
N ALA A 9 -20.28 -9.26 34.69
CA ALA A 9 -19.06 -9.50 33.94
C ALA A 9 -19.25 -10.31 32.64
N ALA A 10 -20.32 -11.11 32.56
CA ALA A 10 -20.57 -11.98 31.42
C ALA A 10 -21.16 -11.28 30.18
N SER A 11 -21.75 -10.09 30.33
CA SER A 11 -22.35 -9.36 29.20
C SER A 11 -21.32 -8.60 28.36
N LEU A 12 -20.17 -8.26 28.92
CA LEU A 12 -19.10 -7.56 28.18
C LEU A 12 -18.31 -8.46 27.22
N PHE A 13 -18.30 -9.78 27.45
CA PHE A 13 -17.53 -10.73 26.66
C PHE A 13 -18.35 -11.56 25.65
N ARG A 14 -19.68 -11.42 25.65
CA ARG A 14 -20.52 -12.04 24.59
C ARG A 14 -20.42 -11.36 23.22
N SER A 15 -19.71 -10.24 23.14
CA SER A 15 -19.55 -9.49 21.90
C SER A 15 -18.41 -10.00 21.01
N PHE A 16 -17.58 -10.96 21.45
CA PHE A 16 -16.46 -11.46 20.64
C PHE A 16 -16.87 -12.39 19.49
N THR A 17 -18.11 -12.88 19.45
CA THR A 17 -18.60 -13.76 18.39
C THR A 17 -19.50 -13.10 17.34
N LYS A 18 -19.67 -11.76 17.41
CA LYS A 18 -20.49 -11.01 16.45
C LYS A 18 -19.82 -9.71 16.01
N MET A 19 -18.54 -9.76 15.62
CA MET A 19 -17.93 -8.65 14.88
C MET A 19 -17.94 -8.99 13.39
N ASN A 20 -18.62 -8.13 12.64
CA ASN A 20 -18.59 -8.03 11.18
C ASN A 20 -19.37 -9.04 10.33
N GLN A 21 -20.63 -9.35 10.64
CA GLN A 21 -21.50 -10.04 9.68
C GLN A 21 -22.37 -9.12 8.79
N ASN A 22 -22.40 -7.81 8.98
CA ASN A 22 -23.43 -6.95 8.38
C ASN A 22 -22.92 -5.73 7.60
N LEU A 23 -21.70 -5.70 7.06
CA LEU A 23 -21.24 -4.53 6.29
C LEU A 23 -21.01 -4.78 4.79
N PHE A 24 -21.04 -6.03 4.32
CA PHE A 24 -20.85 -6.33 2.91
C PHE A 24 -21.71 -7.51 2.46
N ARG A 25 -22.31 -7.37 1.28
CA ARG A 25 -22.98 -8.45 0.54
C ARG A 25 -22.11 -8.87 -0.63
N LEU A 26 -21.86 -10.17 -0.81
CA LEU A 26 -21.18 -10.69 -2.00
C LEU A 26 -22.16 -10.76 -3.18
N VAL A 27 -21.85 -10.08 -4.26
CA VAL A 27 -22.63 -10.11 -5.51
C VAL A 27 -21.75 -10.70 -6.61
N TYR A 28 -22.27 -11.71 -7.32
CA TYR A 28 -21.56 -12.30 -8.45
C TYR A 28 -21.57 -11.34 -9.65
N SER A 29 -20.39 -10.87 -10.04
CA SER A 29 -20.20 -10.02 -11.22
C SER A 29 -20.02 -10.88 -12.46
N ARG A 30 -21.05 -10.95 -13.31
CA ARG A 30 -20.98 -11.68 -14.59
C ARG A 30 -19.86 -11.19 -15.53
N PRO A 31 -19.54 -9.89 -15.62
CA PRO A 31 -18.44 -9.43 -16.46
C PRO A 31 -17.05 -9.80 -15.95
N ARG A 32 -16.92 -10.14 -14.65
CA ARG A 32 -15.63 -10.46 -14.01
C ARG A 32 -15.51 -11.93 -13.62
N GLY A 33 -16.57 -12.73 -13.75
CA GLY A 33 -16.57 -14.15 -13.42
C GLY A 33 -16.28 -14.48 -11.94
N MET A 34 -16.46 -13.51 -11.01
CA MET A 34 -16.09 -13.66 -9.60
C MET A 34 -17.07 -12.94 -8.66
N LEU A 35 -17.06 -13.35 -7.38
CA LEU A 35 -17.83 -12.67 -6.33
C LEU A 35 -17.13 -11.36 -5.93
N VAL A 36 -17.89 -10.28 -5.91
CA VAL A 36 -17.42 -8.94 -5.51
C VAL A 36 -18.17 -8.50 -4.26
N ALA A 37 -17.46 -8.02 -3.25
CA ALA A 37 -18.06 -7.45 -2.05
C ALA A 37 -18.62 -6.05 -2.36
N VAL A 38 -19.89 -5.84 -2.03
CA VAL A 38 -20.59 -4.55 -2.20
C VAL A 38 -21.03 -4.05 -0.83
N ALA A 39 -20.68 -2.81 -0.49
CA ALA A 39 -21.09 -2.18 0.77
C ALA A 39 -22.62 -1.95 0.82
N GLU A 40 -23.26 -2.27 1.93
CA GLU A 40 -24.73 -2.15 2.10
C GLU A 40 -25.23 -0.72 2.44
N THR A 41 -24.50 0.32 2.10
CA THR A 41 -24.88 1.71 2.41
C THR A 41 -25.71 2.40 1.31
N LEU A 42 -26.25 1.66 0.35
CA LEU A 42 -27.24 2.19 -0.60
C LEU A 42 -28.61 1.64 -0.29
N SER A 43 -29.40 2.37 0.49
CA SER A 43 -30.83 2.17 0.66
C SER A 43 -31.53 2.28 -0.69
N ALA A 44 -32.28 1.25 -1.05
CA ALA A 44 -33.19 1.25 -2.17
C ALA A 44 -34.28 2.30 -1.92
N GLY A 45 -34.31 3.30 -2.78
CA GLY A 45 -35.37 4.30 -2.81
C GLY A 45 -35.82 4.54 -4.24
N ALA A 46 -37.08 4.16 -4.48
CA ALA A 46 -37.97 4.58 -5.54
C ALA A 46 -37.97 3.81 -6.88
N GLN A 47 -38.96 2.95 -6.99
CA GLN A 47 -39.65 2.57 -8.20
C GLN A 47 -40.19 3.81 -8.94
N ALA A 48 -39.86 3.94 -10.19
CA ALA A 48 -40.50 4.90 -11.06
C ALA A 48 -41.79 4.29 -11.63
N ASP A 49 -42.89 4.91 -11.35
CA ASP A 49 -44.16 4.68 -12.05
C ASP A 49 -44.34 5.74 -13.12
N ALA A 50 -44.77 5.31 -14.29
CA ALA A 50 -44.96 6.12 -15.46
C ALA A 50 -46.34 6.84 -15.42
N GLY A 51 -46.37 8.10 -15.86
CA GLY A 51 -47.61 8.63 -16.39
C GLY A 51 -47.96 10.08 -16.06
N GLN A 52 -47.98 10.85 -17.10
CA GLN A 52 -48.81 12.04 -17.37
C GLN A 52 -48.22 13.43 -17.18
N THR A 53 -48.07 14.00 -18.35
CA THR A 53 -48.03 15.43 -18.72
C THR A 53 -49.04 16.31 -17.97
N ARG A 54 -48.61 17.51 -17.53
CA ARG A 54 -49.34 18.77 -17.74
C ARG A 54 -48.47 20.01 -17.60
N ARG A 55 -48.75 20.94 -18.48
CA ARG A 55 -48.11 22.24 -18.68
C ARG A 55 -48.53 23.29 -17.67
N LEU A 56 -47.70 24.38 -17.66
CA LEU A 56 -48.00 25.80 -17.44
C LEU A 56 -47.67 26.40 -16.06
N GLY A 57 -46.87 27.49 -16.12
CA GLY A 57 -47.00 28.58 -15.20
C GLY A 57 -45.74 29.38 -14.90
N SER A 58 -45.52 30.41 -15.66
CA SER A 58 -44.57 31.50 -15.66
C SER A 58 -44.22 32.20 -14.33
N ALA A 59 -43.00 32.73 -14.31
CA ALA A 59 -42.53 34.04 -13.82
C ALA A 59 -42.42 34.37 -12.34
N ARG A 60 -41.23 34.69 -11.87
CA ARG A 60 -40.78 36.07 -11.60
C ARG A 60 -39.34 36.12 -11.01
N GLN A 61 -38.59 37.01 -11.62
CA GLN A 61 -37.30 37.51 -11.13
C GLN A 61 -37.43 38.23 -9.79
N VAL A 62 -36.43 38.08 -8.91
CA VAL A 62 -35.90 39.19 -8.11
C VAL A 62 -34.39 39.01 -7.91
N SER A 63 -33.69 39.96 -8.45
CA SER A 63 -32.28 40.22 -8.28
C SER A 63 -31.97 40.75 -6.88
N ARG A 64 -30.86 40.37 -6.25
CA ARG A 64 -30.03 41.32 -5.48
C ARG A 64 -28.57 40.85 -5.38
N ARG A 65 -27.74 41.83 -5.65
CA ARG A 65 -26.30 41.90 -5.74
C ARG A 65 -25.60 41.74 -4.37
N LEU A 66 -24.41 41.28 -4.34
CA LEU A 66 -23.08 41.96 -4.13
C LEU A 66 -22.06 40.91 -3.70
N SER A 67 -21.05 40.70 -4.45
CA SER A 67 -19.64 41.21 -4.40
C SER A 67 -18.76 40.59 -3.33
N CYS A 68 -17.72 39.88 -3.72
CA CYS A 68 -16.30 40.24 -3.83
C CYS A 68 -15.50 38.96 -4.16
N VAL A 69 -14.90 38.90 -5.29
CA VAL A 69 -13.49 39.05 -5.71
C VAL A 69 -12.51 38.14 -4.98
N SER A 70 -11.99 37.14 -5.69
CA SER A 70 -10.55 37.03 -5.93
C SER A 70 -10.26 36.10 -7.11
N LEU A 71 -9.48 36.63 -8.01
CA LEU A 71 -8.95 36.12 -9.25
C LEU A 71 -7.97 34.94 -9.05
N PHE A 72 -8.15 33.87 -9.80
CA PHE A 72 -7.01 33.22 -10.44
C PHE A 72 -7.41 32.76 -11.83
N SER A 73 -6.79 33.40 -12.81
CA SER A 73 -6.97 33.21 -14.23
C SER A 73 -6.30 31.92 -14.70
N MET A 74 -7.08 30.95 -15.20
CA MET A 74 -6.58 29.96 -16.14
C MET A 74 -6.97 30.37 -17.55
N ARG A 75 -5.98 30.74 -18.34
CA ARG A 75 -6.09 31.01 -19.76
C ARG A 75 -6.33 29.69 -20.51
N CYS A 76 -7.55 29.42 -20.89
CA CYS A 76 -7.84 28.53 -22.01
C CYS A 76 -7.63 29.32 -23.31
N VAL A 77 -6.57 29.00 -24.04
CA VAL A 77 -6.42 29.44 -25.42
C VAL A 77 -7.14 28.40 -26.30
N ALA A 78 -8.35 28.74 -26.70
CA ALA A 78 -9.03 28.05 -27.79
C ALA A 78 -8.47 28.57 -29.10
N PHE A 79 -7.70 27.74 -29.82
CA PHE A 79 -7.39 27.97 -31.24
C PHE A 79 -8.44 27.22 -32.07
N ALA A 80 -9.46 27.92 -32.48
CA ALA A 80 -10.35 27.48 -33.54
C ALA A 80 -9.81 28.06 -34.87
N THR A 81 -9.08 27.24 -35.61
CA THR A 81 -8.85 27.49 -37.02
C THR A 81 -9.55 26.45 -37.83
N LEU A 82 -10.66 26.87 -38.41
CA LEU A 82 -11.39 26.14 -39.42
C LEU A 82 -10.58 26.17 -40.71
N VAL A 83 -9.95 25.05 -41.08
CA VAL A 83 -9.47 24.82 -42.44
C VAL A 83 -10.15 23.59 -42.98
N THR A 84 -11.19 23.80 -43.75
CA THR A 84 -11.77 22.79 -44.62
C THR A 84 -10.85 22.64 -45.83
N LEU A 85 -9.88 21.74 -45.76
CA LEU A 85 -9.30 21.10 -46.94
C LEU A 85 -9.41 19.59 -46.70
N GLY A 86 -9.89 18.88 -47.70
CA GLY A 86 -10.18 17.45 -47.67
C GLY A 86 -9.09 16.64 -47.03
N ALA A 87 -9.33 16.18 -45.82
CA ALA A 87 -8.45 15.23 -45.14
C ALA A 87 -8.60 13.87 -45.82
N VAL A 88 -7.80 13.64 -46.81
CA VAL A 88 -7.39 12.27 -47.10
C VAL A 88 -6.73 11.80 -45.80
N PRO A 89 -7.17 10.70 -45.12
CA PRO A 89 -6.48 10.18 -43.97
C PRO A 89 -5.10 9.74 -44.46
N VAL A 90 -4.09 10.58 -44.23
CA VAL A 90 -2.72 10.13 -44.33
C VAL A 90 -2.58 9.10 -43.24
N ARG A 91 -2.69 7.84 -43.62
CA ARG A 91 -2.26 6.72 -42.78
C ARG A 91 -0.75 6.93 -42.59
N VAL A 92 -0.38 7.52 -41.46
CA VAL A 92 0.99 7.47 -41.00
C VAL A 92 1.25 5.99 -40.74
N LEU A 93 1.77 5.30 -41.73
CA LEU A 93 2.25 3.94 -41.58
C LEU A 93 3.43 4.03 -40.62
N ALA A 94 3.31 3.36 -39.48
CA ALA A 94 4.43 3.17 -38.59
C ALA A 94 5.60 2.62 -39.40
N GLN A 95 6.76 3.23 -39.26
CA GLN A 95 7.91 2.95 -40.11
C GLN A 95 9.08 2.49 -39.26
N VAL A 96 9.74 1.43 -39.71
CA VAL A 96 11.04 0.98 -39.19
C VAL A 96 12.09 1.36 -40.22
N THR A 97 13.03 2.25 -39.85
CA THR A 97 14.07 2.76 -40.76
C THR A 97 15.44 2.61 -40.11
N GLY A 98 16.26 1.72 -40.68
CA GLY A 98 17.65 1.54 -40.26
C GLY A 98 18.48 2.80 -40.55
N ALA A 99 19.48 3.08 -39.73
CA ALA A 99 20.39 4.22 -39.91
C ALA A 99 21.77 3.93 -39.33
N GLY A 100 22.79 4.56 -39.95
CA GLY A 100 24.20 4.44 -39.54
C GLY A 100 24.85 3.14 -39.97
N GLU A 101 26.07 2.87 -39.46
CA GLU A 101 26.90 1.71 -39.86
C GLU A 101 26.28 0.35 -39.46
N ARG A 102 25.41 0.33 -38.47
CA ARG A 102 24.72 -0.87 -37.97
C ARG A 102 23.24 -0.89 -38.35
N ALA A 103 22.89 -0.22 -39.46
CA ALA A 103 21.54 -0.27 -39.99
C ALA A 103 21.17 -1.69 -40.44
N PRO A 104 20.13 -2.34 -39.91
CA PRO A 104 19.64 -3.60 -40.41
C PRO A 104 18.89 -3.39 -41.74
N SER A 105 18.83 -4.41 -42.58
CA SER A 105 17.96 -4.37 -43.76
C SER A 105 16.50 -4.62 -43.32
N VAL A 106 15.59 -3.79 -43.78
CA VAL A 106 14.16 -3.92 -43.53
C VAL A 106 13.47 -4.24 -44.85
N VAL A 107 12.80 -5.38 -44.90
CA VAL A 107 12.02 -5.81 -46.03
C VAL A 107 10.56 -6.03 -45.63
N GLN A 108 9.67 -6.18 -46.59
CA GLN A 108 8.25 -6.47 -46.31
C GLN A 108 8.01 -7.97 -46.43
N THR A 109 7.26 -8.52 -45.48
CA THR A 109 6.73 -9.88 -45.58
C THR A 109 5.61 -9.96 -46.64
N PRO A 110 5.18 -11.15 -47.09
CA PRO A 110 4.09 -11.29 -48.07
C PRO A 110 2.77 -10.64 -47.62
N ASN A 111 2.50 -10.56 -46.31
CA ASN A 111 1.34 -9.90 -45.76
C ASN A 111 1.58 -8.42 -45.35
N GLY A 112 2.72 -7.84 -45.77
CA GLY A 112 2.99 -6.40 -45.63
C GLY A 112 3.55 -5.96 -44.26
N LEU A 113 3.98 -6.90 -43.41
CA LEU A 113 4.64 -6.53 -42.15
C LEU A 113 6.13 -6.23 -42.38
N PRO A 114 6.73 -5.30 -41.60
CA PRO A 114 8.18 -5.10 -41.64
C PRO A 114 8.90 -6.34 -41.09
N GLN A 115 9.79 -6.90 -41.89
CA GLN A 115 10.75 -7.92 -41.51
C GLN A 115 12.13 -7.27 -41.42
N ILE A 116 12.67 -7.24 -40.22
CA ILE A 116 13.99 -6.72 -39.92
C ILE A 116 14.98 -7.86 -39.92
N ASN A 117 15.87 -7.92 -40.94
CA ASN A 117 16.98 -8.85 -40.96
C ASN A 117 18.07 -8.27 -40.04
N ILE A 118 18.15 -8.77 -38.82
CA ILE A 118 19.08 -8.29 -37.80
C ILE A 118 20.54 -8.48 -38.26
N ASN A 119 21.43 -7.64 -37.74
CA ASN A 119 22.86 -7.74 -38.03
C ASN A 119 23.47 -9.00 -37.37
N THR A 120 24.59 -9.46 -37.94
CA THR A 120 25.38 -10.56 -37.37
C THR A 120 25.71 -10.28 -35.92
N PRO A 121 25.43 -11.22 -34.99
CA PRO A 121 25.72 -11.02 -33.58
C PRO A 121 27.23 -10.98 -33.30
N SER A 122 27.61 -10.23 -32.28
CA SER A 122 28.98 -10.20 -31.73
C SER A 122 29.38 -11.58 -31.17
N ALA A 123 30.65 -11.73 -30.77
CA ALA A 123 31.12 -12.94 -30.08
C ALA A 123 30.36 -13.18 -28.74
N ALA A 124 29.83 -12.13 -28.15
CA ALA A 124 28.96 -12.21 -26.95
C ALA A 124 27.47 -12.51 -27.27
N GLY A 125 27.14 -12.75 -28.55
CA GLY A 125 25.77 -13.09 -28.97
C GLY A 125 24.82 -11.91 -29.07
N VAL A 126 25.30 -10.66 -29.14
CA VAL A 126 24.49 -9.45 -29.27
C VAL A 126 24.43 -8.99 -30.71
N SER A 127 23.23 -8.98 -31.31
CA SER A 127 22.97 -8.31 -32.58
C SER A 127 22.63 -6.85 -32.34
N GLN A 128 23.50 -5.94 -32.70
CA GLN A 128 23.31 -4.51 -32.56
C GLN A 128 22.74 -3.91 -33.83
N ASN A 129 21.55 -3.31 -33.74
CA ASN A 129 20.82 -2.72 -34.84
C ASN A 129 20.50 -1.27 -34.52
N THR A 130 20.81 -0.34 -35.43
CA THR A 130 20.59 1.10 -35.25
C THR A 130 19.56 1.64 -36.21
N TYR A 131 18.72 2.55 -35.70
CA TYR A 131 17.60 3.10 -36.44
C TYR A 131 17.51 4.63 -36.28
N SER A 132 17.00 5.30 -37.31
CA SER A 132 16.50 6.69 -37.20
C SER A 132 15.03 6.74 -36.79
N GLN A 133 14.27 5.64 -37.00
CA GLN A 133 12.89 5.47 -36.60
C GLN A 133 12.59 4.00 -36.36
N PHE A 134 11.90 3.71 -35.25
CA PHE A 134 11.47 2.35 -34.90
C PHE A 134 10.05 2.39 -34.36
N ASP A 135 9.09 2.36 -35.28
CA ASP A 135 7.65 2.36 -34.98
C ASP A 135 7.03 1.05 -35.45
N VAL A 136 6.49 0.28 -34.52
CA VAL A 136 5.84 -1.01 -34.80
C VAL A 136 4.37 -0.76 -35.10
N PRO A 137 3.88 -1.12 -36.31
CA PRO A 137 2.48 -0.99 -36.67
C PRO A 137 1.59 -1.96 -35.87
N ARG A 138 0.28 -1.73 -35.90
CA ARG A 138 -0.68 -2.62 -35.21
C ARG A 138 -0.65 -4.06 -35.67
N GLY A 139 -0.23 -4.31 -36.91
CA GLY A 139 -0.03 -5.66 -37.44
C GLY A 139 1.20 -6.38 -36.87
N GLY A 140 2.11 -5.65 -36.23
CA GLY A 140 3.35 -6.17 -35.67
C GLY A 140 4.56 -5.97 -36.59
N ALA A 141 5.71 -6.51 -36.14
CA ALA A 141 6.96 -6.55 -36.90
C ALA A 141 7.76 -7.80 -36.55
N ILE A 142 8.58 -8.28 -37.49
CA ILE A 142 9.39 -9.49 -37.36
C ILE A 142 10.86 -9.13 -37.20
N LEU A 143 11.49 -9.59 -36.14
CA LEU A 143 12.93 -9.57 -35.93
C LEU A 143 13.49 -10.94 -36.42
N ASN A 144 14.08 -10.98 -37.61
CA ASN A 144 14.50 -12.21 -38.24
C ASN A 144 15.82 -12.74 -37.67
N ASN A 145 15.72 -13.69 -36.72
CA ASN A 145 16.83 -14.37 -36.05
C ASN A 145 17.01 -15.82 -36.55
N ALA A 146 16.65 -16.08 -37.81
CA ALA A 146 16.78 -17.40 -38.45
C ALA A 146 17.69 -17.31 -39.67
N SER A 147 18.67 -18.21 -39.80
CA SER A 147 19.53 -18.30 -40.98
C SER A 147 18.87 -19.04 -42.15
N VAL A 148 17.75 -19.71 -41.91
CA VAL A 148 16.99 -20.49 -42.88
C VAL A 148 15.53 -20.04 -42.90
N MET A 149 14.80 -20.46 -43.94
CA MET A 149 13.37 -20.24 -44.02
C MET A 149 12.68 -20.77 -42.76
N THR A 150 11.81 -19.94 -42.13
CA THR A 150 11.18 -20.27 -40.86
C THR A 150 9.73 -19.79 -40.79
N GLN A 151 8.94 -20.49 -39.98
CA GLN A 151 7.55 -20.15 -39.70
C GLN A 151 7.47 -19.06 -38.60
N THR A 152 6.66 -18.05 -38.83
CA THR A 152 6.30 -17.01 -37.85
C THR A 152 4.79 -17.05 -37.54
N GLN A 153 4.38 -16.52 -36.39
CA GLN A 153 2.96 -16.44 -36.03
C GLN A 153 2.24 -15.30 -36.78
N GLN A 154 2.94 -14.17 -36.98
CA GLN A 154 2.33 -12.97 -37.57
C GLN A 154 2.42 -12.93 -39.10
N ALA A 155 3.45 -13.54 -39.73
CA ALA A 155 3.71 -13.39 -41.15
C ALA A 155 3.74 -14.74 -41.92
N GLY A 156 3.49 -15.88 -41.26
CA GLY A 156 3.64 -17.20 -41.88
C GLY A 156 5.08 -17.54 -42.18
N MET A 157 5.35 -18.19 -43.30
CA MET A 157 6.72 -18.55 -43.73
C MET A 157 7.45 -17.30 -44.23
N ILE A 158 8.66 -17.10 -43.73
CA ILE A 158 9.58 -16.02 -44.16
C ILE A 158 10.93 -16.61 -44.56
N ASN A 159 11.65 -15.91 -45.42
CA ASN A 159 13.01 -16.26 -45.80
C ASN A 159 13.99 -16.08 -44.64
N GLY A 160 15.05 -16.89 -44.62
CA GLY A 160 16.15 -16.73 -43.69
C GLY A 160 16.83 -15.36 -43.80
N ASN A 161 17.43 -14.94 -42.71
CA ASN A 161 18.20 -13.70 -42.64
C ASN A 161 19.55 -13.87 -43.37
N PRO A 162 19.83 -13.10 -44.41
CA PRO A 162 21.09 -13.23 -45.18
C PRO A 162 22.33 -12.83 -44.37
N ASN A 163 22.18 -12.14 -43.25
CA ASN A 163 23.26 -11.71 -42.37
C ASN A 163 23.70 -12.80 -41.38
N LEU A 164 22.96 -13.95 -41.33
CA LEU A 164 23.22 -15.05 -40.40
C LEU A 164 23.70 -16.29 -41.12
N GLY A 165 24.88 -16.78 -40.76
CA GLY A 165 25.37 -18.09 -41.19
C GLY A 165 24.68 -19.26 -40.45
N PRO A 166 24.90 -20.51 -40.88
CA PRO A 166 24.38 -21.69 -40.21
C PRO A 166 24.77 -21.71 -38.72
N GLY A 167 23.75 -21.86 -37.83
CA GLY A 167 23.95 -21.88 -36.38
C GLY A 167 24.24 -20.52 -35.75
N GLN A 168 24.30 -19.45 -36.51
CA GLN A 168 24.45 -18.10 -36.01
C GLN A 168 23.06 -17.51 -35.72
N SER A 169 22.71 -17.42 -34.46
CA SER A 169 21.53 -16.68 -33.99
C SER A 169 21.92 -15.75 -32.84
N ALA A 170 21.28 -14.62 -32.76
CA ALA A 170 21.49 -13.70 -31.65
C ALA A 170 20.83 -14.23 -30.36
N ARG A 171 21.51 -14.07 -29.22
CA ARG A 171 20.95 -14.26 -27.89
C ARG A 171 20.24 -12.98 -27.43
N ILE A 172 20.77 -11.82 -27.81
CA ILE A 172 20.23 -10.50 -27.55
C ILE A 172 20.07 -9.74 -28.86
N ILE A 173 18.88 -9.20 -29.13
CA ILE A 173 18.60 -8.31 -30.26
C ILE A 173 18.44 -6.91 -29.72
N LEU A 174 19.48 -6.11 -29.84
CA LEU A 174 19.50 -4.72 -29.38
C LEU A 174 19.08 -3.81 -30.53
N ASN A 175 17.91 -3.16 -30.38
CA ASN A 175 17.39 -2.15 -31.30
C ASN A 175 17.59 -0.77 -30.68
N GLN A 176 18.65 -0.07 -31.10
CA GLN A 176 18.99 1.27 -30.65
C GLN A 176 18.44 2.31 -31.61
N VAL A 177 17.64 3.23 -31.11
CA VAL A 177 16.96 4.25 -31.92
C VAL A 177 17.58 5.61 -31.64
N ASN A 178 18.20 6.21 -32.65
CA ASN A 178 18.80 7.53 -32.61
C ASN A 178 17.83 8.53 -33.26
N SER A 179 16.73 8.79 -32.56
CA SER A 179 15.64 9.67 -33.02
C SER A 179 15.41 10.82 -32.03
N THR A 180 14.85 11.92 -32.50
CA THR A 180 14.33 13.01 -31.66
C THR A 180 12.87 12.81 -31.28
N ALA A 181 12.21 11.77 -31.81
CA ALA A 181 10.83 11.41 -31.53
C ALA A 181 10.75 10.07 -30.77
N PRO A 182 9.75 9.89 -29.89
CA PRO A 182 9.49 8.64 -29.22
C PRO A 182 9.13 7.51 -30.21
N SER A 183 9.60 6.29 -29.94
CA SER A 183 9.16 5.08 -30.65
C SER A 183 7.72 4.73 -30.33
N GLN A 184 6.95 4.32 -31.33
CA GLN A 184 5.54 3.92 -31.22
C GLN A 184 5.41 2.40 -31.34
N LEU A 185 5.09 1.70 -30.26
CA LEU A 185 4.89 0.25 -30.27
C LEU A 185 3.39 -0.06 -30.21
N ARG A 186 2.77 -0.27 -31.39
CA ARG A 186 1.33 -0.49 -31.53
C ARG A 186 0.94 -1.92 -31.84
N GLY A 187 1.91 -2.81 -31.95
CA GLY A 187 1.75 -4.24 -32.24
C GLY A 187 2.89 -5.06 -31.66
N TYR A 188 2.85 -6.35 -31.90
CA TYR A 188 3.81 -7.28 -31.33
C TYR A 188 5.14 -7.28 -32.11
N LEU A 189 6.24 -7.40 -31.38
CA LEU A 189 7.56 -7.74 -31.91
C LEU A 189 7.75 -9.25 -31.82
N GLU A 190 7.86 -9.93 -32.97
CA GLU A 190 8.09 -11.37 -33.04
C GLU A 190 9.53 -11.66 -33.42
N VAL A 191 10.21 -12.51 -32.66
CA VAL A 191 11.51 -13.07 -33.02
C VAL A 191 11.29 -14.32 -33.88
N ALA A 192 11.70 -14.27 -35.13
CA ALA A 192 11.65 -15.44 -36.00
C ALA A 192 12.87 -16.35 -35.76
N GLY A 193 12.65 -17.65 -35.67
CA GLY A 193 13.69 -18.65 -35.41
C GLY A 193 14.00 -18.83 -33.92
N SER A 194 15.28 -18.74 -33.54
CA SER A 194 15.71 -18.95 -32.16
C SER A 194 15.21 -17.83 -31.25
N ARG A 195 14.65 -18.18 -30.08
CA ARG A 195 14.26 -17.20 -29.05
C ARG A 195 15.45 -16.32 -28.68
N ALA A 196 15.17 -15.06 -28.45
CA ALA A 196 16.16 -14.08 -28.02
C ALA A 196 15.57 -13.07 -27.06
N GLU A 197 16.42 -12.39 -26.32
CA GLU A 197 16.06 -11.18 -25.61
C GLU A 197 15.89 -10.02 -26.61
N VAL A 198 14.85 -9.22 -26.47
CA VAL A 198 14.55 -8.08 -27.35
C VAL A 198 14.62 -6.79 -26.55
N ILE A 199 15.47 -5.89 -27.01
CA ILE A 199 15.67 -4.58 -26.40
C ILE A 199 15.28 -3.50 -27.41
N VAL A 200 14.44 -2.56 -26.98
CA VAL A 200 14.17 -1.30 -27.70
C VAL A 200 14.69 -0.16 -26.83
N ALA A 201 15.73 0.52 -27.32
CA ALA A 201 16.38 1.62 -26.62
C ALA A 201 16.19 2.92 -27.41
N ASN A 202 15.40 3.87 -26.86
CA ASN A 202 15.18 5.19 -27.46
C ASN A 202 15.23 6.30 -26.40
N GLY A 203 16.30 7.09 -26.40
CA GLY A 203 16.49 8.20 -25.45
C GLY A 203 15.41 9.29 -25.51
N SER A 204 14.69 9.41 -26.62
CA SER A 204 13.57 10.35 -26.80
C SER A 204 12.24 9.84 -26.26
N GLY A 205 12.18 8.59 -25.79
CA GLY A 205 11.01 7.97 -25.20
C GLY A 205 10.42 6.83 -26.00
N ILE A 206 9.46 6.13 -25.37
CA ILE A 206 8.73 5.01 -25.97
C ILE A 206 7.25 5.14 -25.59
N VAL A 207 6.37 5.00 -26.57
CA VAL A 207 4.92 4.94 -26.37
C VAL A 207 4.43 3.55 -26.76
N VAL A 208 3.74 2.87 -25.85
CA VAL A 208 3.17 1.54 -26.09
C VAL A 208 1.65 1.66 -26.13
N ASP A 209 1.04 1.22 -27.24
CA ASP A 209 -0.43 1.20 -27.43
C ASP A 209 -0.83 -0.12 -28.13
N GLY A 210 -0.86 -1.22 -27.39
CA GLY A 210 -1.11 -2.56 -27.88
C GLY A 210 0.16 -3.32 -28.27
N GLY A 211 1.30 -2.94 -27.68
CA GLY A 211 2.57 -3.62 -27.86
C GLY A 211 2.66 -4.96 -27.11
N GLY A 212 3.59 -5.79 -27.55
CA GLY A 212 3.89 -7.08 -26.91
C GLY A 212 5.06 -7.78 -27.60
N PHE A 213 5.36 -9.02 -27.17
CA PHE A 213 6.47 -9.81 -27.68
C PHE A 213 6.01 -11.22 -28.02
N ILE A 214 6.61 -11.81 -29.05
CA ILE A 214 6.39 -13.20 -29.46
C ILE A 214 7.74 -13.88 -29.61
N ASN A 215 7.87 -15.10 -29.10
CA ASN A 215 9.09 -15.89 -29.15
C ASN A 215 10.32 -15.17 -28.54
N THR A 216 10.07 -14.41 -27.46
CA THR A 216 11.07 -13.59 -26.76
C THR A 216 11.28 -14.17 -25.36
N THR A 217 12.52 -14.22 -24.88
CA THR A 217 12.83 -14.63 -23.49
C THR A 217 12.59 -13.49 -22.51
N ARG A 218 13.12 -12.31 -22.84
CA ARG A 218 13.03 -11.09 -22.02
C ARG A 218 12.79 -9.88 -22.94
N GLY A 219 11.84 -9.04 -22.61
CA GLY A 219 11.58 -7.78 -23.31
C GLY A 219 12.06 -6.60 -22.48
N ILE A 220 12.95 -5.78 -23.04
CA ILE A 220 13.41 -4.54 -22.38
C ILE A 220 12.99 -3.33 -23.22
N LEU A 221 12.26 -2.43 -22.61
CA LEU A 221 11.98 -1.09 -23.14
C LEU A 221 12.77 -0.09 -22.32
N THR A 222 13.65 0.69 -22.97
CA THR A 222 14.50 1.62 -22.22
C THR A 222 14.69 2.96 -22.93
N THR A 223 14.79 4.03 -22.14
CA THR A 223 15.29 5.33 -22.61
C THR A 223 16.79 5.49 -22.37
N GLY A 224 17.42 4.48 -21.79
CA GLY A 224 18.87 4.48 -21.54
C GLY A 224 19.69 4.19 -22.79
N THR A 225 20.88 4.81 -22.86
CA THR A 225 21.89 4.47 -23.85
C THR A 225 22.55 3.14 -23.46
N PRO A 226 22.59 2.13 -24.35
CA PRO A 226 23.25 0.85 -24.08
C PRO A 226 24.75 1.02 -23.83
N ILE A 227 25.28 0.31 -22.83
CA ILE A 227 26.70 0.23 -22.50
C ILE A 227 27.21 -1.15 -22.91
N LEU A 228 28.13 -1.18 -23.87
CA LEU A 228 28.73 -2.41 -24.38
C LEU A 228 30.15 -2.56 -23.86
N ASP A 229 30.60 -3.81 -23.71
CA ASP A 229 32.00 -4.11 -23.45
C ASP A 229 32.82 -4.22 -24.75
N ALA A 230 34.13 -4.45 -24.61
CA ALA A 230 35.05 -4.54 -25.74
C ALA A 230 34.75 -5.71 -26.68
N ASN A 231 34.04 -6.76 -26.25
CA ASN A 231 33.63 -7.92 -27.03
C ASN A 231 32.24 -7.77 -27.63
N GLY A 232 31.62 -6.59 -27.47
CA GLY A 232 30.25 -6.32 -27.90
C GLY A 232 29.18 -6.97 -27.02
N GLY A 233 29.51 -7.33 -25.78
CA GLY A 233 28.56 -7.79 -24.77
C GLY A 233 27.83 -6.62 -24.12
N LEU A 234 26.55 -6.78 -23.83
CA LEU A 234 25.75 -5.74 -23.16
C LEU A 234 25.99 -5.77 -21.66
N ARG A 235 26.41 -4.62 -21.10
CA ARG A 235 26.67 -4.44 -19.66
C ARG A 235 25.52 -3.77 -18.95
N GLY A 236 24.77 -2.91 -19.63
CA GLY A 236 23.68 -2.17 -19.00
C GLY A 236 23.25 -0.95 -19.79
N PHE A 237 22.61 -0.02 -19.10
CA PHE A 237 22.01 1.16 -19.69
C PHE A 237 22.31 2.41 -18.86
N GLN A 238 22.61 3.50 -19.53
CA GLN A 238 22.75 4.81 -18.90
C GLN A 238 21.51 5.64 -19.20
N VAL A 239 20.65 5.84 -18.21
CA VAL A 239 19.41 6.62 -18.31
C VAL A 239 19.69 8.04 -17.84
N THR A 240 19.60 9.02 -18.72
CA THR A 240 19.76 10.44 -18.39
C THR A 240 18.47 11.24 -18.54
N GLY A 241 17.46 10.68 -19.21
CA GLY A 241 16.19 11.33 -19.51
C GLY A 241 15.19 10.38 -20.17
N GLY A 242 14.16 10.95 -20.77
CA GLY A 242 13.12 10.23 -21.51
C GLY A 242 12.08 9.54 -20.62
N SER A 243 10.96 9.17 -21.22
CA SER A 243 9.87 8.47 -20.53
C SER A 243 9.31 7.31 -21.35
N ILE A 244 8.73 6.32 -20.66
CA ILE A 244 7.92 5.26 -21.26
C ILE A 244 6.47 5.50 -20.87
N ALA A 245 5.57 5.61 -21.86
CA ALA A 245 4.14 5.75 -21.64
C ALA A 245 3.42 4.52 -22.20
N VAL A 246 2.66 3.82 -21.35
CA VAL A 246 1.79 2.72 -21.74
C VAL A 246 0.36 3.22 -21.74
N GLN A 247 -0.30 3.18 -22.89
CA GLN A 247 -1.63 3.76 -23.09
C GLN A 247 -2.50 2.92 -24.02
N GLY A 248 -3.75 3.31 -24.23
CA GLY A 248 -4.65 2.68 -25.17
C GLY A 248 -4.88 1.20 -24.90
N ALA A 249 -4.38 0.33 -25.77
CA ALA A 249 -4.50 -1.12 -25.62
C ALA A 249 -3.42 -1.77 -24.70
N GLY A 250 -2.53 -0.96 -24.11
CA GLY A 250 -1.58 -1.41 -23.10
C GLY A 250 -0.36 -2.14 -23.63
N LEU A 251 0.32 -2.88 -22.73
CA LEU A 251 1.44 -3.77 -23.01
C LEU A 251 1.09 -5.18 -22.57
N ASN A 252 1.14 -6.14 -23.52
CA ASN A 252 0.96 -7.54 -23.19
C ASN A 252 2.29 -8.32 -23.36
N ALA A 253 2.93 -8.61 -22.24
CA ALA A 253 4.14 -9.41 -22.15
C ALA A 253 3.93 -10.65 -21.25
N SER A 254 2.70 -11.16 -21.14
CA SER A 254 2.36 -12.33 -20.32
C SER A 254 2.94 -13.66 -20.87
N ASN A 255 3.38 -13.66 -22.10
CA ASN A 255 3.98 -14.81 -22.80
C ASN A 255 5.53 -14.81 -22.79
N VAL A 256 6.16 -13.84 -22.12
CA VAL A 256 7.62 -13.79 -21.95
C VAL A 256 8.00 -13.98 -20.48
N ASP A 257 9.21 -14.43 -20.23
CA ASP A 257 9.64 -14.76 -18.87
C ASP A 257 9.77 -13.50 -18.00
N GLN A 258 10.22 -12.38 -18.61
CA GLN A 258 10.46 -11.11 -17.93
C GLN A 258 10.25 -9.92 -18.87
N VAL A 259 9.72 -8.83 -18.33
CA VAL A 259 9.67 -7.53 -19.00
C VAL A 259 10.21 -6.45 -18.09
N ASP A 260 11.09 -5.59 -18.65
CA ASP A 260 11.72 -4.50 -17.92
C ASP A 260 11.43 -3.17 -18.62
N LEU A 261 10.95 -2.21 -17.82
CA LEU A 261 10.74 -0.83 -18.22
C LEU A 261 11.80 0.02 -17.51
N ILE A 262 12.77 0.53 -18.25
CA ILE A 262 13.93 1.25 -17.69
C ILE A 262 13.97 2.65 -18.30
N ALA A 263 13.56 3.67 -17.53
CA ALA A 263 13.45 5.04 -18.03
C ALA A 263 13.58 6.05 -16.88
N ARG A 264 13.70 7.34 -17.19
CA ARG A 264 13.65 8.34 -16.12
C ARG A 264 12.25 8.41 -15.49
N ALA A 265 11.19 8.24 -16.30
CA ALA A 265 9.82 8.15 -15.82
C ALA A 265 9.02 7.08 -16.59
N VAL A 266 8.07 6.42 -15.93
CA VAL A 266 7.15 5.46 -16.52
C VAL A 266 5.72 5.84 -16.17
N GLN A 267 4.85 5.92 -17.18
CA GLN A 267 3.43 6.22 -17.05
C GLN A 267 2.61 5.01 -17.52
N ALA A 268 1.84 4.43 -16.62
CA ALA A 268 0.90 3.35 -16.90
C ALA A 268 -0.53 3.90 -16.97
N ASN A 269 -0.94 4.39 -18.16
CA ASN A 269 -2.29 4.87 -18.43
C ASN A 269 -3.21 3.77 -18.97
N ALA A 270 -2.67 2.57 -19.17
CA ALA A 270 -3.38 1.35 -19.55
C ALA A 270 -2.71 0.14 -18.87
N ALA A 271 -3.28 -1.05 -19.05
CA ALA A 271 -2.80 -2.26 -18.42
C ALA A 271 -1.43 -2.72 -18.97
N ILE A 272 -0.56 -3.15 -18.06
CA ILE A 272 0.69 -3.84 -18.34
C ILE A 272 0.57 -5.25 -17.79
N TYR A 273 0.72 -6.25 -18.65
CA TYR A 273 0.72 -7.67 -18.28
C TYR A 273 2.10 -8.28 -18.46
N GLY A 274 2.56 -9.06 -17.48
CA GLY A 274 3.85 -9.77 -17.52
C GLY A 274 3.90 -10.98 -16.60
N ASN A 275 4.97 -11.78 -16.68
CA ASN A 275 5.28 -12.81 -15.68
C ASN A 275 6.14 -12.19 -14.56
N ALA A 276 7.34 -11.69 -14.89
CA ALA A 276 8.11 -10.82 -14.01
C ALA A 276 8.14 -9.43 -14.63
N LEU A 277 7.64 -8.43 -13.88
CA LEU A 277 7.64 -7.03 -14.29
C LEU A 277 8.59 -6.24 -13.40
N ASN A 278 9.60 -5.62 -14.03
CA ASN A 278 10.50 -4.70 -13.35
C ASN A 278 10.36 -3.31 -13.97
N VAL A 279 10.16 -2.32 -13.13
CA VAL A 279 10.10 -0.90 -13.53
C VAL A 279 11.17 -0.15 -12.77
N ILE A 280 12.17 0.33 -13.48
CA ILE A 280 13.32 1.04 -12.90
C ILE A 280 13.34 2.46 -13.44
N THR A 281 13.19 3.41 -12.54
CA THR A 281 13.05 4.83 -12.89
C THR A 281 14.09 5.71 -12.21
N GLY A 282 14.29 6.88 -12.80
CA GLY A 282 15.26 7.88 -12.38
C GLY A 282 16.44 7.99 -13.34
N THR A 283 17.35 8.88 -13.02
CA THR A 283 18.60 9.02 -13.76
C THR A 283 19.62 8.04 -13.19
N ASN A 284 19.89 6.97 -13.95
CA ASN A 284 20.58 5.78 -13.46
C ASN A 284 21.56 5.20 -14.47
N GLN A 285 22.58 4.56 -13.94
CA GLN A 285 23.25 3.45 -14.62
C GLN A 285 22.63 2.15 -14.11
N VAL A 286 22.01 1.39 -14.99
CA VAL A 286 21.34 0.13 -14.67
C VAL A 286 22.13 -1.04 -15.27
N ASP A 287 22.51 -1.98 -14.43
CA ASP A 287 23.17 -3.22 -14.86
C ASP A 287 22.17 -4.13 -15.58
N HIS A 288 22.60 -4.74 -16.70
CA HIS A 288 21.73 -5.54 -17.55
C HIS A 288 21.25 -6.83 -16.87
N ASP A 289 22.14 -7.53 -16.17
CA ASP A 289 21.85 -8.87 -15.65
C ASP A 289 21.15 -8.80 -14.28
N THR A 290 21.62 -7.93 -13.39
CA THR A 290 21.15 -7.83 -12.02
C THR A 290 20.04 -6.80 -11.83
N LEU A 291 19.85 -5.89 -12.78
CA LEU A 291 18.97 -4.72 -12.71
C LEU A 291 19.32 -3.76 -11.56
N SER A 292 20.51 -3.89 -10.98
CA SER A 292 21.01 -2.95 -9.98
C SER A 292 21.13 -1.56 -10.60
N ALA A 293 20.53 -0.57 -9.94
CA ALA A 293 20.48 0.80 -10.41
C ALA A 293 21.31 1.72 -9.50
N SER A 294 22.26 2.42 -10.09
CA SER A 294 23.07 3.43 -9.42
C SER A 294 22.72 4.82 -9.95
N ALA A 295 22.35 5.73 -9.07
CA ALA A 295 21.96 7.08 -9.46
C ALA A 295 23.13 7.84 -10.09
N ILE A 296 22.84 8.56 -11.18
CA ILE A 296 23.79 9.45 -11.89
C ILE A 296 23.18 10.85 -12.06
N SER A 297 23.99 11.79 -12.53
CA SER A 297 23.48 13.12 -12.88
C SER A 297 22.61 13.03 -14.15
N GLY A 298 21.42 13.61 -14.08
CA GLY A 298 20.48 13.66 -15.19
C GLY A 298 20.56 14.94 -15.99
N THR A 299 19.88 14.98 -17.13
CA THR A 299 19.68 16.17 -17.96
C THR A 299 18.29 16.76 -17.76
N GLY A 300 18.20 18.08 -17.67
CA GLY A 300 16.93 18.80 -17.51
C GLY A 300 16.29 18.66 -16.12
N ALA A 301 15.09 19.22 -15.96
CA ALA A 301 14.35 19.20 -14.70
C ALA A 301 13.91 17.79 -14.31
N SER A 302 13.89 17.51 -12.99
CA SER A 302 13.32 16.25 -12.45
C SER A 302 11.85 16.13 -12.78
N PRO A 303 11.34 14.91 -13.12
CA PRO A 303 9.91 14.69 -13.26
C PRO A 303 9.22 14.86 -11.89
N GLY A 304 7.95 15.28 -11.89
CA GLY A 304 7.18 15.37 -10.63
C GLY A 304 6.93 14.01 -10.02
N VAL A 305 6.78 12.97 -10.86
CA VAL A 305 6.55 11.57 -10.48
C VAL A 305 7.39 10.68 -11.38
N SER A 306 8.03 9.66 -10.81
CA SER A 306 8.86 8.72 -11.57
C SER A 306 8.08 7.52 -12.08
N ILE A 307 7.12 7.01 -11.30
CA ILE A 307 6.20 5.94 -11.68
C ILE A 307 4.78 6.46 -11.42
N ASP A 308 3.99 6.60 -12.48
CA ASP A 308 2.62 7.07 -12.41
C ASP A 308 1.66 6.03 -12.98
N VAL A 309 0.81 5.46 -12.13
CA VAL A 309 -0.25 4.53 -12.52
C VAL A 309 -1.58 5.26 -12.39
N SER A 310 -2.14 5.65 -13.53
CA SER A 310 -3.41 6.37 -13.56
C SER A 310 -4.59 5.48 -13.13
N ALA A 311 -5.74 6.07 -12.84
CA ALA A 311 -6.94 5.35 -12.41
C ALA A 311 -7.45 4.29 -13.43
N LEU A 312 -7.14 4.45 -14.71
CA LEU A 312 -7.44 3.48 -15.76
C LEU A 312 -6.25 2.56 -16.07
N GLY A 313 -5.07 2.85 -15.48
CA GLY A 313 -3.85 2.06 -15.62
C GLY A 313 -3.80 0.89 -14.66
N GLY A 314 -2.87 -0.02 -14.92
CA GLY A 314 -2.62 -1.14 -14.03
C GLY A 314 -1.36 -1.91 -14.40
N MET A 315 -0.80 -2.60 -13.41
CA MET A 315 0.33 -3.50 -13.57
C MET A 315 -0.04 -4.87 -13.01
N TYR A 316 -0.04 -5.87 -13.86
CA TYR A 316 -0.45 -7.23 -13.52
C TYR A 316 0.65 -8.21 -13.90
N ALA A 317 1.30 -8.81 -12.92
CA ALA A 317 2.35 -9.80 -13.15
C ALA A 317 2.38 -10.83 -12.02
N ASN A 318 3.11 -11.92 -12.22
CA ASN A 318 3.33 -12.87 -11.13
C ASN A 318 4.17 -12.24 -10.01
N ARG A 319 5.20 -11.46 -10.38
CA ARG A 319 6.05 -10.69 -9.47
C ARG A 319 6.27 -9.28 -10.03
N ILE A 320 6.29 -8.28 -9.15
CA ILE A 320 6.48 -6.88 -9.54
C ILE A 320 7.58 -6.26 -8.69
N THR A 321 8.53 -5.60 -9.35
CA THR A 321 9.58 -4.81 -8.71
C THR A 321 9.55 -3.39 -9.27
N LEU A 322 9.36 -2.41 -8.41
CA LEU A 322 9.32 -0.99 -8.73
C LEU A 322 10.46 -0.28 -8.01
N VAL A 323 11.31 0.41 -8.76
CA VAL A 323 12.47 1.12 -8.22
C VAL A 323 12.50 2.55 -8.76
N GLY A 324 12.49 3.52 -7.86
CA GLY A 324 12.69 4.94 -8.16
C GLY A 324 13.92 5.47 -7.41
N THR A 325 14.97 5.84 -8.13
CA THR A 325 16.25 6.21 -7.49
C THR A 325 16.46 7.71 -7.35
N GLU A 326 15.71 8.54 -8.08
CA GLU A 326 15.88 9.99 -8.08
C GLU A 326 15.28 10.60 -6.79
N LYS A 327 16.12 11.29 -6.02
CA LYS A 327 15.72 11.89 -4.73
C LYS A 327 14.58 12.90 -4.89
N GLY A 328 13.59 12.79 -4.03
CA GLY A 328 12.44 13.69 -4.00
C GLY A 328 11.41 13.42 -5.10
N VAL A 329 11.69 12.50 -6.02
CA VAL A 329 10.74 12.09 -7.06
C VAL A 329 9.97 10.88 -6.59
N GLY A 330 8.65 11.03 -6.49
CA GLY A 330 7.76 10.03 -5.90
C GLY A 330 7.19 9.02 -6.87
N VAL A 331 6.34 8.17 -6.33
CA VAL A 331 5.51 7.18 -7.02
C VAL A 331 4.04 7.51 -6.77
N SER A 332 3.23 7.52 -7.82
CA SER A 332 1.77 7.73 -7.74
C SER A 332 1.06 6.48 -8.25
N ASN A 333 0.14 5.94 -7.46
CA ASN A 333 -0.74 4.86 -7.88
C ASN A 333 -2.21 5.20 -7.58
N ALA A 334 -2.95 5.53 -8.62
CA ALA A 334 -4.40 5.68 -8.59
C ALA A 334 -5.14 4.47 -9.20
N GLY A 335 -4.41 3.57 -9.88
CA GLY A 335 -4.92 2.35 -10.51
C GLY A 335 -4.74 1.10 -9.66
N GLU A 336 -4.41 -0.01 -10.32
CA GLU A 336 -4.17 -1.29 -9.64
C GLU A 336 -2.79 -1.85 -9.98
N ILE A 337 -1.99 -2.14 -8.95
CA ILE A 337 -0.73 -2.89 -9.07
C ILE A 337 -0.92 -4.21 -8.35
N ALA A 338 -0.85 -5.33 -9.10
CA ALA A 338 -1.18 -6.66 -8.59
C ALA A 338 -0.12 -7.71 -8.93
N ALA A 339 0.63 -8.15 -7.92
CA ALA A 339 1.50 -9.32 -8.02
C ALA A 339 0.68 -10.60 -7.76
N GLN A 340 0.38 -11.36 -8.83
CA GLN A 340 -0.65 -12.41 -8.80
C GLN A 340 -0.16 -13.74 -8.25
N ALA A 341 1.15 -14.01 -8.29
CA ALA A 341 1.73 -15.28 -7.84
C ALA A 341 3.01 -15.13 -6.98
N GLY A 342 3.33 -13.92 -6.54
CA GLY A 342 4.54 -13.66 -5.75
C GLY A 342 4.52 -12.30 -5.08
N ASP A 343 5.70 -11.76 -4.86
CA ASP A 343 5.92 -10.55 -4.10
C ASP A 343 5.79 -9.29 -4.97
N LEU A 344 5.44 -8.20 -4.31
CA LEU A 344 5.52 -6.85 -4.81
C LEU A 344 6.52 -6.06 -3.97
N THR A 345 7.56 -5.54 -4.61
CA THR A 345 8.53 -4.66 -3.96
C THR A 345 8.50 -3.28 -4.60
N LEU A 346 8.47 -2.24 -3.77
CA LEU A 346 8.52 -0.84 -4.17
C LEU A 346 9.58 -0.12 -3.35
N THR A 347 10.59 0.39 -4.03
CA THR A 347 11.65 1.22 -3.41
C THR A 347 11.68 2.57 -4.11
N SER A 348 11.60 3.65 -3.34
CA SER A 348 11.68 5.01 -3.89
C SER A 348 12.33 5.96 -2.89
N ALA A 349 13.20 6.84 -3.39
CA ALA A 349 13.76 7.91 -2.57
C ALA A 349 12.79 9.10 -2.36
N GLY A 350 11.58 9.04 -2.92
CA GLY A 350 10.53 10.04 -2.79
C GLY A 350 9.28 9.53 -2.07
N GLN A 351 8.17 10.26 -2.24
CA GLN A 351 6.88 9.93 -1.64
C GLN A 351 6.13 8.87 -2.45
N LEU A 352 5.49 7.92 -1.77
CA LEU A 352 4.43 7.10 -2.35
C LEU A 352 3.07 7.74 -2.08
N VAL A 353 2.36 8.14 -3.15
CA VAL A 353 0.95 8.53 -3.11
C VAL A 353 0.12 7.36 -3.61
N GLN A 354 -0.62 6.74 -2.70
CA GLN A 354 -1.39 5.52 -2.95
C GLN A 354 -2.88 5.80 -2.77
N SER A 355 -3.63 5.92 -3.86
CA SER A 355 -5.08 6.13 -3.82
C SER A 355 -5.87 4.97 -4.46
N GLY A 356 -5.19 4.13 -5.24
CA GLY A 356 -5.75 2.93 -5.87
C GLY A 356 -5.56 1.66 -5.04
N LYS A 357 -5.15 0.57 -5.72
CA LYS A 357 -4.89 -0.73 -5.08
C LYS A 357 -3.45 -1.18 -5.32
N LEU A 358 -2.84 -1.70 -4.29
CA LEU A 358 -1.53 -2.33 -4.32
C LEU A 358 -1.65 -3.69 -3.62
N ASN A 359 -1.64 -4.77 -4.40
CA ASN A 359 -1.96 -6.11 -3.93
C ASN A 359 -0.84 -7.11 -4.29
N ALA A 360 -0.56 -8.05 -3.40
CA ALA A 360 0.29 -9.20 -3.69
C ALA A 360 -0.30 -10.50 -3.15
N SER A 361 -0.13 -11.59 -3.88
CA SER A 361 -0.39 -12.94 -3.36
C SER A 361 0.77 -13.46 -2.50
N GLY A 362 1.95 -12.90 -2.64
CA GLY A 362 3.09 -13.03 -1.74
C GLY A 362 3.14 -11.89 -0.72
N ASN A 363 4.34 -11.36 -0.50
CA ASN A 363 4.60 -10.23 0.38
C ASN A 363 4.48 -8.89 -0.36
N VAL A 364 4.18 -7.84 0.40
CA VAL A 364 4.34 -6.45 -0.04
C VAL A 364 5.47 -5.82 0.76
N GLY A 365 6.52 -5.40 0.07
CA GLY A 365 7.66 -4.67 0.62
C GLY A 365 7.69 -3.25 0.07
N ILE A 366 7.61 -2.25 0.94
CA ILE A 366 7.66 -0.83 0.58
C ILE A 366 8.76 -0.16 1.39
N ASP A 367 9.69 0.50 0.69
CA ASP A 367 10.78 1.29 1.29
C ASP A 367 10.86 2.64 0.57
N VAL A 368 10.41 3.71 1.23
CA VAL A 368 10.19 5.01 0.59
C VAL A 368 10.54 6.19 1.50
N GLY A 369 10.59 7.39 0.92
CA GLY A 369 10.77 8.62 1.68
C GLY A 369 9.60 8.89 2.62
N SER A 370 8.39 8.90 2.10
CA SER A 370 7.14 9.07 2.86
C SER A 370 5.97 8.36 2.17
N VAL A 371 4.86 8.18 2.88
CA VAL A 371 3.65 7.54 2.34
C VAL A 371 2.42 8.39 2.62
N ALA A 372 1.58 8.55 1.59
CA ALA A 372 0.20 9.02 1.72
C ALA A 372 -0.73 7.94 1.12
N ASN A 373 -1.38 7.17 1.97
CA ASN A 373 -2.28 6.08 1.58
C ASN A 373 -3.74 6.44 1.86
N SER A 374 -4.52 6.66 0.82
CA SER A 374 -5.98 6.75 0.88
C SER A 374 -6.68 5.56 0.20
N GLY A 375 -5.90 4.67 -0.43
CA GLY A 375 -6.37 3.46 -1.11
C GLY A 375 -6.19 2.19 -0.27
N THR A 376 -5.85 1.10 -0.95
CA THR A 376 -5.64 -0.20 -0.31
C THR A 376 -4.25 -0.74 -0.61
N ILE A 377 -3.53 -1.14 0.43
CA ILE A 377 -2.30 -1.93 0.36
C ILE A 377 -2.57 -3.25 1.08
N TYR A 378 -2.45 -4.37 0.36
CA TYR A 378 -2.77 -5.69 0.90
C TYR A 378 -1.84 -6.78 0.40
N ALA A 379 -1.37 -7.63 1.31
CA ALA A 379 -0.62 -8.85 1.02
C ALA A 379 -1.34 -10.09 1.53
N LYS A 380 -1.35 -11.18 0.75
CA LYS A 380 -1.79 -12.50 1.26
C LYS A 380 -0.74 -13.17 2.17
N GLN A 381 0.49 -12.68 2.17
CA GLN A 381 1.49 -13.02 3.16
C GLN A 381 1.67 -11.81 4.10
N SER A 382 2.85 -11.26 4.21
CA SER A 382 3.14 -10.16 5.11
C SER A 382 3.34 -8.84 4.36
N THR A 383 2.98 -7.72 4.99
CA THR A 383 3.26 -6.37 4.51
C THR A 383 4.33 -5.72 5.39
N SER A 384 5.41 -5.26 4.78
CA SER A 384 6.45 -4.46 5.42
C SER A 384 6.53 -3.09 4.76
N LEU A 385 6.26 -2.04 5.53
CA LEU A 385 6.35 -0.67 5.08
C LEU A 385 7.40 0.07 5.92
N ARG A 386 8.41 0.60 5.25
CA ARG A 386 9.42 1.48 5.84
C ARG A 386 9.35 2.84 5.16
N ALA A 387 9.19 3.89 5.96
CA ALA A 387 9.30 5.25 5.49
C ALA A 387 10.38 5.98 6.31
N SER A 388 11.29 6.67 5.62
CA SER A 388 12.33 7.44 6.33
C SER A 388 11.74 8.67 7.05
N ASP A 389 10.55 9.13 6.63
CA ASP A 389 9.88 10.29 7.21
C ASP A 389 8.45 9.94 7.66
N ILE A 390 7.41 10.46 7.07
CA ILE A 390 6.02 10.40 7.54
C ILE A 390 5.22 9.35 6.78
N VAL A 391 4.40 8.59 7.53
CA VAL A 391 3.32 7.76 6.99
C VAL A 391 1.98 8.37 7.38
N THR A 392 1.15 8.70 6.38
CA THR A 392 -0.27 9.04 6.55
C THR A 392 -1.11 7.92 5.95
N ASN A 393 -2.01 7.33 6.74
CA ASN A 393 -2.89 6.25 6.30
C ASN A 393 -4.35 6.59 6.59
N ASP A 394 -5.07 7.03 5.57
CA ASP A 394 -6.52 7.27 5.60
C ASP A 394 -7.30 6.11 4.97
N GLY A 395 -6.59 5.19 4.30
CA GLY A 395 -7.14 4.01 3.65
C GLY A 395 -6.92 2.72 4.44
N THR A 396 -6.64 1.64 3.73
CA THR A 396 -6.37 0.32 4.32
C THR A 396 -4.91 -0.08 4.10
N LEU A 397 -4.24 -0.43 5.18
CA LEU A 397 -2.93 -1.07 5.18
C LEU A 397 -3.05 -2.39 5.94
N ALA A 398 -3.02 -3.51 5.22
CA ALA A 398 -3.32 -4.80 5.81
C ALA A 398 -2.51 -5.96 5.21
N ALA A 399 -2.50 -7.08 5.93
CA ALA A 399 -1.93 -8.33 5.49
C ALA A 399 -2.71 -9.52 6.06
N GLN A 400 -2.72 -10.65 5.34
CA GLN A 400 -3.30 -11.89 5.85
C GLN A 400 -2.43 -12.54 6.94
N ARG A 401 -1.13 -12.22 6.95
CA ARG A 401 -0.20 -12.54 8.04
C ARG A 401 0.21 -11.25 8.74
N ASP A 402 1.48 -10.94 8.77
CA ASP A 402 2.03 -9.87 9.59
C ASP A 402 2.00 -8.52 8.87
N LEU A 403 1.71 -7.47 9.62
CA LEU A 403 1.87 -6.09 9.18
C LEU A 403 2.94 -5.41 10.04
N SER A 404 3.99 -4.94 9.38
CA SER A 404 5.04 -4.14 10.01
C SER A 404 5.12 -2.75 9.36
N VAL A 405 5.02 -1.71 10.17
CA VAL A 405 5.16 -0.31 9.74
C VAL A 405 6.24 0.37 10.57
N MET A 406 7.23 0.94 9.89
CA MET A 406 8.29 1.73 10.51
C MET A 406 8.35 3.11 9.86
N ALA A 407 8.36 4.17 10.68
CA ALA A 407 8.41 5.55 10.20
C ALA A 407 9.04 6.49 11.24
N SER A 408 9.36 7.72 10.85
CA SER A 408 9.65 8.77 11.80
C SER A 408 8.39 9.15 12.58
N ARG A 409 7.29 9.36 11.86
CA ARG A 409 5.94 9.65 12.41
C ARG A 409 4.89 8.87 11.63
N LEU A 410 3.82 8.45 12.32
CA LEU A 410 2.66 7.85 11.68
C LEU A 410 1.39 8.54 12.14
N THR A 411 0.51 8.85 11.18
CA THR A 411 -0.87 9.25 11.42
C THR A 411 -1.80 8.30 10.67
N SER A 412 -2.75 7.66 11.36
CA SER A 412 -3.71 6.74 10.74
C SER A 412 -5.13 7.01 11.23
N THR A 413 -5.99 7.42 10.30
CA THR A 413 -7.46 7.50 10.49
C THR A 413 -8.14 6.27 9.87
N GLY A 414 -7.43 5.54 9.01
CA GLY A 414 -7.89 4.35 8.33
C GLY A 414 -7.64 3.04 9.11
N THR A 415 -7.48 1.95 8.38
CA THR A 415 -7.30 0.61 8.96
C THR A 415 -5.83 0.17 8.93
N LEU A 416 -5.36 -0.38 10.07
CA LEU A 416 -4.12 -1.13 10.20
C LEU A 416 -4.48 -2.57 10.58
N GLY A 417 -4.21 -3.54 9.71
CA GLY A 417 -4.69 -4.92 9.89
C GLY A 417 -3.62 -5.98 9.67
N ALA A 418 -3.41 -6.85 10.66
CA ALA A 418 -2.65 -8.08 10.54
C ALA A 418 -3.56 -9.29 10.81
N GLY A 419 -3.32 -10.40 10.11
CA GLY A 419 -4.22 -11.55 10.17
C GLY A 419 -5.56 -11.32 9.48
N VAL A 420 -5.66 -10.34 8.56
CA VAL A 420 -6.90 -9.98 7.87
C VAL A 420 -7.02 -10.75 6.57
N ASN A 421 -8.06 -11.55 6.42
CA ASN A 421 -8.36 -12.28 5.20
C ASN A 421 -8.88 -11.35 4.10
N GLY A 422 -8.87 -11.84 2.85
CA GLY A 422 -9.34 -11.06 1.70
C GLY A 422 -10.83 -10.69 1.72
N ASP A 423 -11.63 -11.34 2.58
CA ASP A 423 -13.04 -11.02 2.85
C ASP A 423 -13.23 -10.02 4.01
N GLY A 424 -12.14 -9.55 4.62
CA GLY A 424 -12.15 -8.63 5.74
C GLY A 424 -12.29 -9.29 7.12
N SER A 425 -12.46 -10.60 7.21
CA SER A 425 -12.47 -11.33 8.48
C SER A 425 -11.08 -11.38 9.10
N VAL A 426 -11.01 -11.42 10.43
CA VAL A 426 -9.75 -11.54 11.17
C VAL A 426 -9.50 -13.01 11.53
N GLY A 427 -8.36 -13.55 11.11
CA GLY A 427 -7.91 -14.90 11.42
C GLY A 427 -7.36 -15.05 12.84
N SER A 428 -6.80 -16.21 13.14
CA SER A 428 -6.22 -16.53 14.46
C SER A 428 -4.70 -16.28 14.54
N GLY A 429 -4.10 -15.65 13.55
CA GLY A 429 -2.67 -15.35 13.51
C GLY A 429 -2.40 -14.09 12.70
N GLY A 430 -1.17 -13.64 12.73
CA GLY A 430 -0.73 -12.39 12.10
C GLY A 430 -0.50 -11.28 13.12
N ASP A 431 0.74 -10.87 13.26
CA ASP A 431 1.17 -9.87 14.22
C ASP A 431 1.19 -8.47 13.61
N LEU A 432 0.65 -7.50 14.33
CA LEU A 432 0.69 -6.08 13.99
C LEU A 432 1.83 -5.40 14.74
N SER A 433 2.79 -4.84 14.03
CA SER A 433 3.88 -4.07 14.60
C SER A 433 3.96 -2.69 13.98
N VAL A 434 3.78 -1.66 14.80
CA VAL A 434 3.90 -0.26 14.38
C VAL A 434 4.95 0.42 15.25
N ALA A 435 6.00 0.93 14.62
CA ALA A 435 7.11 1.59 15.31
C ALA A 435 7.39 2.96 14.69
N THR A 436 7.42 3.99 15.53
CA THR A 436 7.84 5.34 15.16
C THR A 436 8.94 5.85 16.07
N SER A 437 9.85 6.66 15.54
CA SER A 437 10.87 7.31 16.36
C SER A 437 10.34 8.53 17.11
N ALA A 438 9.29 9.16 16.59
CA ALA A 438 8.62 10.30 17.20
C ALA A 438 7.17 9.96 17.60
N GLN A 439 6.19 10.80 17.25
CA GLN A 439 4.80 10.62 17.59
C GLN A 439 4.11 9.58 16.70
N LEU A 440 3.25 8.76 17.33
CA LEU A 440 2.34 7.84 16.67
C LEU A 440 0.90 8.25 16.99
N ASP A 441 0.12 8.61 15.96
CA ASP A 441 -1.27 9.05 16.07
C ASP A 441 -2.16 8.06 15.31
N VAL A 442 -3.06 7.35 16.02
CA VAL A 442 -4.02 6.42 15.42
C VAL A 442 -5.40 6.71 16.00
N SER A 443 -6.33 7.14 15.17
CA SER A 443 -7.74 7.33 15.54
C SER A 443 -8.68 6.35 14.82
N GLY A 444 -8.15 5.58 13.85
CA GLY A 444 -8.90 4.56 13.11
C GLY A 444 -8.92 3.19 13.77
N LEU A 445 -9.12 2.17 12.94
CA LEU A 445 -9.19 0.77 13.35
C LEU A 445 -7.82 0.10 13.31
N SER A 446 -7.44 -0.60 14.38
CA SER A 446 -6.26 -1.46 14.42
C SER A 446 -6.65 -2.87 14.86
N VAL A 447 -6.35 -3.86 14.03
CA VAL A 447 -6.68 -5.26 14.33
C VAL A 447 -5.49 -6.18 14.12
N ALA A 448 -5.30 -7.12 15.05
CA ALA A 448 -4.31 -8.19 14.93
C ALA A 448 -4.97 -9.55 15.20
N GLY A 449 -4.78 -10.49 14.28
CA GLY A 449 -5.15 -11.88 14.50
C GLY A 449 -4.24 -12.60 15.50
N GLY A 450 -3.02 -12.11 15.69
CA GLY A 450 -2.04 -12.48 16.70
C GLY A 450 -1.81 -11.35 17.70
N ASN A 451 -0.55 -10.98 17.93
CA ASN A 451 -0.16 -9.92 18.84
C ASN A 451 -0.22 -8.54 18.15
N ALA A 452 -0.39 -7.49 18.95
CA ALA A 452 -0.26 -6.12 18.49
C ALA A 452 0.79 -5.38 19.33
N MET A 453 1.67 -4.64 18.66
CA MET A 453 2.70 -3.83 19.28
C MET A 453 2.73 -2.43 18.67
N PHE A 454 2.59 -1.42 19.52
CA PHE A 454 2.73 -0.02 19.15
C PHE A 454 3.86 0.60 19.97
N THR A 455 4.83 1.17 19.29
CA THR A 455 5.99 1.81 19.90
C THR A 455 6.20 3.19 19.29
N GLY A 456 6.39 4.20 20.13
CA GLY A 456 6.67 5.56 19.68
C GLY A 456 7.31 6.42 20.76
N GLY A 457 7.71 7.64 20.39
CA GLY A 457 8.10 8.66 21.35
C GLY A 457 6.94 9.00 22.27
N GLY A 458 5.76 9.28 21.68
CA GLY A 458 4.45 9.34 22.32
C GLY A 458 3.43 8.54 21.52
N LEU A 459 2.37 8.06 22.15
CA LEU A 459 1.27 7.34 21.54
C LEU A 459 -0.04 8.07 21.75
N ASN A 460 -0.73 8.44 20.68
CA ASN A 460 -2.06 8.98 20.74
C ASN A 460 -3.02 8.05 20.00
N LEU A 461 -3.80 7.29 20.76
CA LEU A 461 -4.82 6.36 20.28
C LEU A 461 -6.23 6.83 20.67
N ALA A 462 -6.40 8.12 20.98
CA ALA A 462 -7.68 8.67 21.41
C ALA A 462 -8.78 8.43 20.38
N GLY A 463 -9.93 7.92 20.83
CA GLY A 463 -11.08 7.60 20.01
C GLY A 463 -10.90 6.38 19.08
N SER A 464 -9.74 5.71 19.07
CA SER A 464 -9.48 4.54 18.21
C SER A 464 -10.17 3.26 18.71
N GLU A 465 -10.28 2.30 17.79
CA GLU A 465 -10.58 0.92 18.13
C GLU A 465 -9.34 0.05 17.87
N THR A 466 -8.79 -0.56 18.93
CA THR A 466 -7.63 -1.45 18.85
C THR A 466 -7.97 -2.80 19.44
N SER A 467 -7.77 -3.88 18.67
CA SER A 467 -8.01 -5.25 19.12
C SER A 467 -6.89 -6.20 18.71
N ALA A 468 -6.47 -7.06 19.63
CA ALA A 468 -5.54 -8.16 19.40
C ALA A 468 -6.12 -9.49 19.90
N ASN A 469 -6.04 -10.54 19.09
CA ASN A 469 -6.40 -11.90 19.54
C ASN A 469 -5.28 -12.53 20.40
N GLY A 470 -4.07 -11.99 20.34
CA GLY A 470 -2.94 -12.29 21.24
C GLY A 470 -2.72 -11.19 22.26
N ASP A 471 -1.46 -10.89 22.54
CA ASP A 471 -1.04 -9.86 23.46
C ASP A 471 -1.04 -8.47 22.79
N LEU A 472 -1.25 -7.44 23.60
CA LEU A 472 -1.13 -6.04 23.19
C LEU A 472 -0.05 -5.33 24.00
N THR A 473 0.94 -4.80 23.32
CA THR A 473 2.02 -4.01 23.93
C THR A 473 1.99 -2.58 23.43
N LEU A 474 1.94 -1.63 24.35
CA LEU A 474 1.94 -0.18 24.10
C LEU A 474 3.16 0.44 24.77
N THR A 475 4.05 1.07 24.00
CA THR A 475 5.29 1.67 24.54
C THR A 475 5.42 3.12 24.08
N ALA A 476 5.22 4.07 25.00
CA ALA A 476 5.53 5.49 24.82
C ALA A 476 6.86 5.80 25.53
N SER A 477 7.93 5.90 24.75
CA SER A 477 9.30 5.89 25.28
C SER A 477 9.76 7.22 25.87
N ALA A 478 9.12 8.33 25.48
CA ALA A 478 9.47 9.69 25.92
C ALA A 478 8.26 10.56 26.30
N GLY A 479 7.07 10.23 25.83
CA GLY A 479 5.86 11.00 26.00
C GLY A 479 4.74 10.24 26.70
N ASP A 480 3.52 10.68 26.43
CA ASP A 480 2.27 10.14 26.99
C ASP A 480 1.71 9.01 26.10
N LEU A 481 0.87 8.16 26.71
CA LEU A 481 -0.08 7.28 26.05
C LEU A 481 -1.48 7.82 26.27
N ASN A 482 -2.12 8.30 25.22
CA ASN A 482 -3.48 8.80 25.23
C ASN A 482 -4.44 7.78 24.64
N LEU A 483 -5.34 7.24 25.47
CA LEU A 483 -6.43 6.31 25.14
C LEU A 483 -7.80 6.95 25.43
N ALA A 484 -7.89 8.27 25.52
CA ALA A 484 -9.15 8.94 25.86
C ALA A 484 -10.25 8.59 24.85
N GLY A 485 -11.39 8.08 25.34
CA GLY A 485 -12.50 7.63 24.50
C GLY A 485 -12.20 6.41 23.61
N ALA A 486 -11.02 5.82 23.70
CA ALA A 486 -10.65 4.66 22.90
C ALA A 486 -11.24 3.35 23.42
N THR A 487 -11.37 2.37 22.51
CA THR A 487 -11.64 0.98 22.86
C THR A 487 -10.42 0.13 22.55
N THR A 488 -9.71 -0.31 23.59
CA THR A 488 -8.45 -1.05 23.47
C THR A 488 -8.58 -2.41 24.16
N ARG A 489 -8.44 -3.51 23.42
CA ARG A 489 -8.68 -4.86 23.93
C ARG A 489 -7.64 -5.86 23.44
N ALA A 490 -7.32 -6.83 24.32
CA ALA A 490 -6.53 -8.02 23.98
C ALA A 490 -7.18 -9.28 24.56
N ALA A 491 -7.20 -10.36 23.79
CA ALA A 491 -7.54 -11.67 24.32
C ALA A 491 -6.38 -12.27 25.14
N GLY A 492 -5.16 -11.83 24.88
CA GLY A 492 -3.97 -12.06 25.68
C GLY A 492 -3.82 -11.04 26.81
N GLN A 493 -2.56 -10.73 27.12
CA GLN A 493 -2.17 -9.71 28.09
C GLN A 493 -2.07 -8.33 27.45
N VAL A 494 -2.52 -7.29 28.17
CA VAL A 494 -2.21 -5.89 27.85
C VAL A 494 -1.02 -5.44 28.68
N THR A 495 0.02 -4.94 28.01
CA THR A 495 1.17 -4.33 28.66
C THR A 495 1.36 -2.90 28.17
N ALA A 496 1.33 -1.92 29.07
CA ALA A 496 1.67 -0.53 28.74
C ALA A 496 2.91 -0.08 29.51
N ARG A 497 3.89 0.48 28.78
CA ARG A 497 5.09 1.13 29.33
C ARG A 497 5.15 2.55 28.83
N VAL A 498 4.98 3.50 29.75
CA VAL A 498 4.78 4.91 29.42
C VAL A 498 5.72 5.77 30.24
N ALA A 499 6.59 6.53 29.58
CA ALA A 499 7.48 7.44 30.25
C ALA A 499 6.74 8.63 30.91
N GLY A 500 5.67 9.10 30.26
CA GLY A 500 4.79 10.17 30.72
C GLY A 500 3.51 9.68 31.38
N ALA A 501 2.38 10.29 31.03
CA ALA A 501 1.06 9.96 31.52
C ALA A 501 0.38 8.87 30.65
N LEU A 502 -0.31 7.92 31.30
CA LEU A 502 -1.31 7.07 30.67
C LEU A 502 -2.68 7.70 30.92
N ILE A 503 -3.40 8.06 29.85
CA ILE A 503 -4.71 8.72 29.90
C ILE A 503 -5.74 7.77 29.29
N ASN A 504 -6.67 7.24 30.11
CA ASN A 504 -7.77 6.36 29.70
C ASN A 504 -9.14 6.98 30.01
N ASP A 505 -9.22 8.30 29.99
CA ASP A 505 -10.45 9.02 30.34
C ASP A 505 -11.56 8.70 29.34
N TYR A 506 -12.71 8.28 29.85
CA TYR A 506 -13.85 7.80 29.04
C TYR A 506 -13.52 6.60 28.12
N GLY A 507 -12.29 6.05 28.19
CA GLY A 507 -11.83 4.93 27.38
C GLY A 507 -12.09 3.57 28.04
N THR A 508 -11.91 2.51 27.26
CA THR A 508 -11.92 1.11 27.74
C THR A 508 -10.60 0.44 27.39
N LEU A 509 -9.89 -0.03 28.41
CA LEU A 509 -8.68 -0.83 28.29
C LEU A 509 -8.91 -2.20 28.92
N ALA A 510 -8.85 -3.29 28.15
CA ALA A 510 -9.18 -4.62 28.64
C ALA A 510 -8.22 -5.71 28.14
N GLY A 511 -7.75 -6.57 29.05
CA GLY A 511 -6.97 -7.77 28.78
C GLY A 511 -7.57 -9.00 29.42
N VAL A 512 -7.70 -10.10 28.64
CA VAL A 512 -8.27 -11.34 29.20
C VAL A 512 -7.25 -12.05 30.08
N GLN A 513 -6.00 -12.19 29.64
CA GLN A 513 -4.97 -12.93 30.39
C GLN A 513 -4.20 -12.05 31.39
N GLY A 514 -4.48 -10.76 31.42
CA GLY A 514 -3.85 -9.84 32.37
C GLY A 514 -3.76 -8.43 31.85
N VAL A 515 -3.52 -7.51 32.78
CA VAL A 515 -3.23 -6.08 32.47
C VAL A 515 -2.06 -5.63 33.32
N THR A 516 -1.02 -5.10 32.70
CA THR A 516 0.16 -4.55 33.38
C THR A 516 0.43 -3.15 32.84
N LEU A 517 0.29 -2.15 33.68
CA LEU A 517 0.42 -0.73 33.36
C LEU A 517 1.54 -0.10 34.21
N ASN A 518 2.49 0.55 33.54
CA ASN A 518 3.55 1.32 34.19
C ASN A 518 3.62 2.71 33.54
N ALA A 519 3.46 3.77 34.31
CA ALA A 519 3.47 5.14 33.81
C ALA A 519 4.00 6.11 34.89
N ALA A 520 4.40 7.31 34.50
CA ALA A 520 4.70 8.34 35.48
C ALA A 520 3.44 8.77 36.24
N ARG A 521 2.31 8.90 35.53
CA ARG A 521 0.99 9.22 36.05
C ARG A 521 -0.07 8.43 35.32
N MET A 522 -1.25 8.26 35.92
CA MET A 522 -2.39 7.58 35.27
C MET A 522 -3.68 8.35 35.52
N SER A 523 -4.46 8.55 34.47
CA SER A 523 -5.82 9.06 34.51
C SER A 523 -6.80 8.05 33.95
N ASN A 524 -7.86 7.74 34.67
CA ASN A 524 -8.99 6.86 34.29
C ASN A 524 -10.32 7.53 34.69
N VAL A 525 -10.46 8.83 34.39
CA VAL A 525 -11.69 9.59 34.72
C VAL A 525 -12.85 9.05 33.89
N ALA A 526 -13.88 8.54 34.57
CA ALA A 526 -15.03 7.88 33.92
C ALA A 526 -14.65 6.81 32.90
N GLY A 527 -13.42 6.31 32.94
CA GLY A 527 -12.89 5.26 32.08
C GLY A 527 -13.00 3.88 32.72
N LYS A 528 -12.68 2.84 31.93
CA LYS A 528 -12.69 1.45 32.39
C LYS A 528 -11.38 0.76 32.09
N ILE A 529 -10.74 0.19 33.13
CA ILE A 529 -9.59 -0.72 33.00
C ILE A 529 -10.01 -2.05 33.58
N ALA A 530 -9.96 -3.11 32.75
CA ALA A 530 -10.49 -4.42 33.12
C ALA A 530 -9.51 -5.55 32.80
N SER A 531 -9.43 -6.54 33.71
CA SER A 531 -8.70 -7.79 33.49
C SER A 531 -9.55 -8.99 33.93
N GLN A 532 -9.49 -10.10 33.18
CA GLN A 532 -10.08 -11.38 33.67
C GLN A 532 -9.08 -12.20 34.51
N ALA A 533 -7.82 -11.77 34.53
CA ALA A 533 -6.78 -12.36 35.37
C ALA A 533 -6.21 -11.28 36.30
N MET A 534 -4.90 -11.29 36.54
CA MET A 534 -4.25 -10.32 37.40
C MET A 534 -4.19 -8.92 36.74
N LEU A 535 -4.37 -7.88 37.53
CA LEU A 535 -4.18 -6.49 37.11
C LEU A 535 -3.09 -5.85 37.98
N ILE A 536 -2.11 -5.26 37.32
CA ILE A 536 -1.02 -4.50 37.95
C ILE A 536 -1.00 -3.11 37.36
N ALA A 537 -1.15 -2.07 38.20
CA ALA A 537 -0.94 -0.69 37.80
C ALA A 537 0.05 0.00 38.74
N ARG A 538 1.11 0.55 38.16
CA ARG A 538 2.18 1.24 38.90
C ARG A 538 2.40 2.62 38.31
N THR A 539 2.36 3.62 39.19
CA THR A 539 2.76 4.98 38.86
C THR A 539 3.78 5.51 39.88
N SER A 540 4.70 6.34 39.45
CA SER A 540 5.57 7.09 40.36
C SER A 540 4.88 8.29 40.97
N GLY A 541 3.92 8.87 40.26
CA GLY A 541 3.10 10.00 40.70
C GLY A 541 1.63 9.62 40.97
N GLN A 542 0.71 10.43 40.52
CA GLN A 542 -0.73 10.28 40.80
C GLN A 542 -1.39 9.21 39.92
N LEU A 543 -2.26 8.39 40.52
CA LEU A 543 -3.27 7.56 39.86
C LEU A 543 -4.66 8.17 40.18
N THR A 544 -5.35 8.63 39.13
CA THR A 544 -6.70 9.20 39.23
C THR A 544 -7.72 8.23 38.66
N ASN A 545 -8.73 7.83 39.43
CA ASN A 545 -9.87 6.98 39.03
C ASN A 545 -11.21 7.66 39.37
N LEU A 546 -11.33 8.94 39.04
CA LEU A 546 -12.52 9.76 39.39
C LEU A 546 -13.73 9.27 38.59
N GLY A 547 -14.72 8.69 39.27
CA GLY A 547 -15.89 8.08 38.65
C GLY A 547 -15.59 6.93 37.69
N GLY A 548 -14.33 6.47 37.62
CA GLY A 548 -13.88 5.38 36.74
C GLY A 548 -13.94 4.00 37.40
N GLU A 549 -13.67 2.97 36.60
CA GLU A 549 -13.63 1.55 37.04
C GLU A 549 -12.25 0.97 36.79
N ILE A 550 -11.62 0.39 37.81
CA ILE A 550 -10.45 -0.47 37.68
C ILE A 550 -10.84 -1.82 38.29
N VAL A 551 -11.02 -2.85 37.46
CA VAL A 551 -11.57 -4.13 37.89
C VAL A 551 -10.75 -5.31 37.40
N SER A 552 -10.58 -6.34 38.23
CA SER A 552 -9.99 -7.62 37.87
C SER A 552 -10.79 -8.80 38.38
N ALA A 553 -10.86 -9.89 37.64
CA ALA A 553 -11.41 -11.13 38.14
C ALA A 553 -10.38 -11.90 39.02
N GLY A 554 -9.10 -11.69 38.79
CA GLY A 554 -8.00 -12.19 39.62
C GLY A 554 -7.54 -11.15 40.64
N ALA A 555 -6.29 -11.29 41.11
CA ALA A 555 -5.67 -10.37 42.05
C ALA A 555 -5.41 -9.00 41.38
N MET A 556 -5.39 -7.95 42.22
CA MET A 556 -5.08 -6.59 41.79
C MET A 556 -3.95 -5.99 42.65
N GLN A 557 -3.01 -5.36 42.00
CA GLN A 557 -1.94 -4.60 42.67
C GLN A 557 -1.92 -3.17 42.12
N LEU A 558 -2.18 -2.21 42.96
CA LEU A 558 -2.11 -0.77 42.64
C LEU A 558 -1.01 -0.12 43.46
N ARG A 559 -0.13 0.62 42.81
CA ARG A 559 0.90 1.44 43.44
C ARG A 559 0.93 2.83 42.79
N GLY A 560 0.85 3.85 43.61
CA GLY A 560 0.95 5.25 43.18
C GLY A 560 1.46 6.16 44.28
N GLY A 561 2.03 7.32 43.94
CA GLY A 561 2.36 8.35 44.91
C GLY A 561 1.08 8.84 45.59
N ALA A 562 0.10 9.25 44.82
CA ALA A 562 -1.25 9.56 45.33
C ALA A 562 -2.29 8.77 44.53
N ILE A 563 -3.29 8.20 45.20
CA ILE A 563 -4.44 7.52 44.56
C ILE A 563 -5.72 8.30 44.89
N ALA A 564 -6.37 8.79 43.84
CA ALA A 564 -7.68 9.46 43.93
C ALA A 564 -8.75 8.55 43.30
N ASN A 565 -9.64 8.00 44.15
CA ASN A 565 -10.76 7.12 43.75
C ASN A 565 -12.11 7.74 44.08
N ASP A 566 -12.25 9.07 43.98
CA ASP A 566 -13.51 9.76 44.25
C ASP A 566 -14.63 9.23 43.35
N ARG A 567 -15.70 8.69 43.91
CA ARG A 567 -16.83 8.08 43.22
C ARG A 567 -16.43 6.95 42.26
N GLY A 568 -15.15 6.52 42.27
CA GLY A 568 -14.62 5.47 41.45
C GLY A 568 -14.74 4.09 42.09
N THR A 569 -14.48 3.03 41.30
CA THR A 569 -14.50 1.63 41.73
C THR A 569 -13.12 0.98 41.52
N LEU A 570 -12.57 0.44 42.61
CA LEU A 570 -11.41 -0.47 42.60
C LEU A 570 -11.91 -1.82 43.11
N GLN A 571 -11.97 -2.84 42.22
CA GLN A 571 -12.56 -4.13 42.59
C GLN A 571 -11.70 -5.29 42.06
N SER A 572 -11.35 -6.22 42.93
CA SER A 572 -10.72 -7.50 42.55
C SER A 572 -11.61 -8.70 42.90
N GLY A 573 -11.51 -9.75 42.10
CA GLY A 573 -12.12 -11.05 42.39
C GLY A 573 -11.33 -11.86 43.43
N ALA A 574 -10.02 -11.59 43.58
CA ALA A 574 -9.12 -12.21 44.54
C ALA A 574 -8.46 -11.12 45.41
N ALA A 575 -7.22 -11.33 45.88
CA ALA A 575 -6.52 -10.37 46.73
C ALA A 575 -6.38 -8.97 46.08
N LEU A 576 -6.62 -7.91 46.84
CA LEU A 576 -6.41 -6.52 46.46
C LEU A 576 -5.31 -5.88 47.33
N SER A 577 -4.25 -5.43 46.69
CA SER A 577 -3.17 -4.71 47.37
C SER A 577 -3.07 -3.27 46.82
N ILE A 578 -3.17 -2.29 47.68
CA ILE A 578 -3.00 -0.85 47.39
C ILE A 578 -1.84 -0.32 48.22
N THR A 579 -0.87 0.32 47.56
CA THR A 579 0.23 1.01 48.22
C THR A 579 0.33 2.42 47.68
N SER A 580 0.27 3.43 48.54
CA SER A 580 0.35 4.83 48.13
C SER A 580 0.84 5.76 49.27
N ASP A 581 1.28 6.96 48.90
CA ASP A 581 1.62 8.00 49.87
C ASP A 581 0.33 8.64 50.41
N SER A 582 -0.70 8.78 49.57
CA SER A 582 -2.03 9.22 49.99
C SER A 582 -3.13 8.49 49.24
N LEU A 583 -4.28 8.26 49.88
CA LEU A 583 -5.47 7.66 49.28
C LEU A 583 -6.72 8.47 49.60
N ASN A 584 -7.40 8.97 48.57
CA ASN A 584 -8.73 9.55 48.68
C ASN A 584 -9.76 8.62 48.05
N ASN A 585 -10.70 8.09 48.85
CA ASN A 585 -11.82 7.22 48.44
C ASN A 585 -13.17 7.85 48.77
N THR A 586 -13.32 9.19 48.65
CA THR A 586 -14.56 9.89 48.92
C THR A 586 -15.67 9.39 48.01
N ALA A 587 -16.75 8.85 48.60
CA ALA A 587 -17.88 8.22 47.89
C ALA A 587 -17.44 7.10 46.90
N GLY A 588 -16.20 6.63 46.96
CA GLY A 588 -15.67 5.56 46.11
C GLY A 588 -15.84 4.17 46.73
N ARG A 589 -15.55 3.13 45.93
CA ARG A 589 -15.62 1.74 46.37
C ARG A 589 -14.27 1.04 46.16
N ILE A 590 -13.80 0.36 47.21
CA ILE A 590 -12.61 -0.51 47.18
C ILE A 590 -13.03 -1.87 47.75
N THR A 591 -12.95 -2.94 46.91
CA THR A 591 -13.52 -4.23 47.28
C THR A 591 -12.66 -5.41 46.79
N SER A 592 -12.41 -6.37 47.67
CA SER A 592 -11.94 -7.71 47.35
C SER A 592 -13.11 -8.70 47.55
N LEU A 593 -13.52 -9.42 46.47
CA LEU A 593 -14.80 -10.15 46.48
C LEU A 593 -14.70 -11.55 47.13
N ASN A 594 -13.56 -12.22 47.01
CA ASN A 594 -13.42 -13.64 47.44
C ASN A 594 -12.91 -13.82 48.88
N GLY A 595 -12.72 -12.74 49.62
CA GLY A 595 -12.18 -12.82 50.96
C GLY A 595 -10.69 -13.11 51.08
N ASP A 596 -9.95 -13.14 49.94
CA ASP A 596 -8.52 -13.40 49.89
C ASP A 596 -7.65 -12.27 50.49
N GLY A 597 -8.31 -11.25 50.97
CA GLY A 597 -7.71 -10.15 51.70
C GLY A 597 -7.66 -8.84 50.90
N LEU A 598 -7.87 -7.78 51.63
CA LEU A 598 -7.65 -6.40 51.20
C LEU A 598 -6.53 -5.80 52.04
N THR A 599 -5.45 -5.44 51.37
CA THR A 599 -4.31 -4.76 52.01
C THR A 599 -4.22 -3.33 51.45
N VAL A 600 -4.37 -2.35 52.32
CA VAL A 600 -4.22 -0.93 52.01
C VAL A 600 -3.09 -0.37 52.87
N THR A 601 -1.97 0.01 52.22
CA THR A 601 -0.82 0.63 52.87
C THR A 601 -0.72 2.07 52.40
N VAL A 602 -0.97 3.02 53.29
CA VAL A 602 -0.86 4.45 53.03
C VAL A 602 0.11 5.07 54.01
N THR A 603 1.13 5.78 53.51
CA THR A 603 2.17 6.37 54.35
C THR A 603 1.78 7.75 54.92
N GLY A 604 0.80 8.42 54.30
CA GLY A 604 0.31 9.75 54.66
C GLY A 604 -1.20 9.78 54.86
N ALA A 605 -1.90 10.68 54.16
CA ALA A 605 -3.32 10.91 54.34
C ALA A 605 -4.20 9.81 53.72
N LEU A 606 -5.16 9.30 54.51
CA LEU A 606 -6.23 8.40 54.05
C LEU A 606 -7.58 9.07 54.29
N THR A 607 -8.35 9.28 53.23
CA THR A 607 -9.73 9.80 53.27
C THR A 607 -10.68 8.74 52.70
N ASN A 608 -11.70 8.36 53.52
CA ASN A 608 -12.74 7.40 53.09
C ASN A 608 -14.13 7.92 53.48
N ALA A 609 -14.37 9.23 53.29
CA ALA A 609 -15.66 9.87 53.60
C ALA A 609 -16.77 9.34 52.72
N ILE A 610 -17.86 8.79 53.31
CA ILE A 610 -18.96 8.10 52.61
C ILE A 610 -18.53 7.08 51.58
N GLY A 611 -17.26 6.65 51.62
CA GLY A 611 -16.70 5.60 50.78
C GLY A 611 -16.91 4.21 51.41
N THR A 612 -16.81 3.17 50.60
CA THR A 612 -16.91 1.77 51.03
C THR A 612 -15.58 1.04 50.83
N THR A 613 -15.16 0.32 51.88
CA THR A 613 -13.99 -0.59 51.84
C THR A 613 -14.43 -1.94 52.42
N ALA A 614 -14.40 -3.01 51.65
CA ALA A 614 -14.92 -4.31 52.05
C ALA A 614 -14.14 -5.49 51.52
N THR A 615 -14.14 -6.61 52.25
CA THR A 615 -13.66 -7.94 51.84
C THR A 615 -14.78 -8.93 51.90
N GLY A 616 -14.77 -9.92 50.99
CA GLY A 616 -15.76 -11.01 50.94
C GLY A 616 -17.07 -10.64 50.24
N SER A 617 -17.95 -11.65 50.11
CA SER A 617 -19.25 -11.54 49.47
C SER A 617 -20.32 -10.85 50.32
N GLN A 618 -20.02 -10.57 51.57
CA GLN A 618 -20.88 -9.82 52.50
C GLN A 618 -20.30 -8.42 52.63
N GLY A 619 -20.89 -7.47 51.91
CA GLY A 619 -20.58 -6.06 52.10
C GLY A 619 -20.96 -5.64 53.49
N ALA A 620 -20.08 -4.95 54.20
CA ALA A 620 -20.41 -4.19 55.39
C ALA A 620 -20.86 -2.79 54.99
#